data_ba548b007a124cb784bc282cc82fe040
#
_entry.id   ba548b007a124cb784bc282cc82fe040
#
_cell.length_a   1.000
_cell.length_b   1.000
_cell.length_c   1.000
_cell.angle_alpha   90.00
_cell.angle_beta   90.00
_cell.angle_gamma   90.00
#
_symmetry.space_group_name_H-M   'P 1'
#
loop_
_entity.id
_entity.type
_entity.pdbx_description
1 polymer ?
#
loop_
_entity_poly.entity_id
_entity_poly.type
_entity_poly.pdbx_seq_one_letter_code
_entity_poly.pdbx_strand_id
1 'polypeptide(L)'
;TMDIENFTSVQKTQGPKFAAEMEAHVREYDVDIMNLQRVSKITGADQTANGLVEVELENGAKLESKTVILSTGARWREMNVPGEAEYRTRGVAYCPHCDGPLFKGKRVAVIGGGNSGVEAAIDLAGIVEHVTLVEFDTKLRADQVLQNKLNSLPNTTVIMNALSTEVLGDGSQVTGLKYKDRTTDEEHVVELAGIFVQIGLLPNT
;
A
#
# COMPACT_ATOMS: atom_id res chain seq x y z
N THR A 1 11.02 -3.17 -6.90
CA THR A 1 10.94 -4.59 -7.29
C THR A 1 12.09 -4.92 -8.20
N MET A 2 12.91 -5.91 -7.83
CA MET A 2 14.04 -6.30 -8.67
C MET A 2 13.58 -7.24 -9.79
N ASP A 3 12.88 -8.30 -9.48
CA ASP A 3 12.38 -9.23 -10.49
C ASP A 3 10.89 -8.96 -10.81
N ILE A 4 10.56 -8.90 -12.10
CA ILE A 4 9.23 -8.70 -12.65
C ILE A 4 8.94 -9.85 -13.61
N GLU A 5 7.85 -10.61 -13.36
CA GLU A 5 7.44 -11.79 -14.13
C GLU A 5 5.94 -11.73 -14.51
N ASN A 6 5.24 -10.68 -14.11
CA ASN A 6 3.78 -10.54 -14.27
C ASN A 6 3.36 -9.38 -15.18
N PHE A 7 4.25 -8.87 -16.02
CA PHE A 7 3.90 -7.86 -17.01
C PHE A 7 3.63 -8.53 -18.37
N THR A 8 2.46 -8.25 -18.95
CA THR A 8 2.04 -8.84 -20.24
C THR A 8 3.09 -8.62 -21.31
N SER A 9 3.44 -9.65 -22.08
CA SER A 9 4.48 -9.72 -23.12
C SER A 9 5.93 -9.62 -22.64
N VAL A 10 6.18 -9.49 -21.35
CA VAL A 10 7.54 -9.53 -20.76
C VAL A 10 7.60 -10.72 -19.82
N GLN A 11 8.31 -11.81 -20.25
CA GLN A 11 8.37 -13.04 -19.46
C GLN A 11 9.10 -12.86 -18.13
N LYS A 12 10.25 -12.18 -18.18
CA LYS A 12 11.05 -11.86 -17.00
C LYS A 12 11.93 -10.65 -17.28
N THR A 13 11.97 -9.70 -16.33
CA THR A 13 12.86 -8.54 -16.39
C THR A 13 13.18 -8.05 -14.97
N GLN A 14 14.07 -7.07 -14.89
CA GLN A 14 14.35 -6.35 -13.64
C GLN A 14 13.74 -4.96 -13.68
N GLY A 15 13.26 -4.48 -12.53
CA GLY A 15 12.59 -3.18 -12.43
C GLY A 15 13.39 -2.02 -13.04
N PRO A 16 14.69 -1.83 -12.70
CA PRO A 16 15.51 -0.77 -13.30
C PRO A 16 15.68 -0.90 -14.81
N LYS A 17 15.91 -2.13 -15.32
CA LYS A 17 16.00 -2.40 -16.75
C LYS A 17 14.69 -2.08 -17.45
N PHE A 18 13.58 -2.53 -16.91
CA PHE A 18 12.26 -2.30 -17.47
C PHE A 18 11.92 -0.80 -17.55
N ALA A 19 12.21 -0.05 -16.48
CA ALA A 19 12.01 1.40 -16.48
C ALA A 19 12.87 2.11 -17.56
N ALA A 20 14.14 1.71 -17.72
CA ALA A 20 15.02 2.26 -18.74
C ALA A 20 14.54 1.94 -20.17
N GLU A 21 14.04 0.73 -20.41
CA GLU A 21 13.47 0.33 -21.70
C GLU A 21 12.20 1.12 -22.02
N MET A 22 11.34 1.36 -21.03
CA MET A 22 10.15 2.23 -21.20
C MET A 22 10.54 3.66 -21.53
N GLU A 23 11.53 4.25 -20.83
CA GLU A 23 12.02 5.59 -21.13
C GLU A 23 12.64 5.66 -22.51
N ALA A 24 13.46 4.67 -22.90
CA ALA A 24 14.06 4.60 -24.24
C ALA A 24 12.98 4.56 -25.33
N HIS A 25 11.91 3.80 -25.13
CA HIS A 25 10.80 3.73 -26.07
C HIS A 25 10.08 5.09 -26.21
N VAL A 26 9.85 5.80 -25.10
CA VAL A 26 9.24 7.15 -25.16
C VAL A 26 10.11 8.13 -25.92
N ARG A 27 11.45 8.03 -25.81
CA ARG A 27 12.41 8.90 -26.52
C ARG A 27 12.48 8.67 -28.02
N GLU A 28 11.84 7.61 -28.56
CA GLU A 28 11.67 7.42 -30.00
C GLU A 28 10.63 8.38 -30.59
N TYR A 29 9.84 9.04 -29.77
CA TYR A 29 8.83 10.03 -30.15
C TYR A 29 9.34 11.44 -29.84
N ASP A 30 8.79 12.43 -30.55
CA ASP A 30 9.10 13.86 -30.34
C ASP A 30 8.40 14.38 -29.07
N VAL A 31 8.93 13.98 -27.91
CA VAL A 31 8.45 14.37 -26.57
C VAL A 31 9.61 14.80 -25.68
N ASP A 32 9.41 15.86 -24.92
CA ASP A 32 10.36 16.32 -23.91
C ASP A 32 10.14 15.56 -22.59
N ILE A 33 11.23 14.99 -22.05
CA ILE A 33 11.23 14.35 -20.74
C ILE A 33 12.00 15.23 -19.76
N MET A 34 11.30 15.74 -18.75
CA MET A 34 11.86 16.58 -17.70
C MET A 34 11.98 15.78 -16.39
N ASN A 35 13.14 15.15 -16.19
CA ASN A 35 13.42 14.38 -15.00
C ASN A 35 13.69 15.29 -13.78
N LEU A 36 13.41 14.79 -12.57
CA LEU A 36 13.67 15.44 -11.29
C LEU A 36 12.98 16.82 -11.15
N GLN A 37 11.88 17.03 -11.86
CA GLN A 37 11.04 18.21 -11.74
C GLN A 37 9.80 17.87 -10.91
N ARG A 38 9.58 18.64 -9.87
CA ARG A 38 8.41 18.49 -9.02
C ARG A 38 7.39 19.58 -9.33
N VAL A 39 6.15 19.16 -9.55
CA VAL A 39 5.03 20.07 -9.75
C VAL A 39 4.57 20.58 -8.39
N SER A 40 4.47 21.89 -8.21
CA SER A 40 3.97 22.54 -7.01
C SER A 40 2.49 22.90 -7.10
N LYS A 41 2.02 23.23 -8.33
CA LYS A 41 0.64 23.66 -8.56
C LYS A 41 0.20 23.40 -9.98
N ILE A 42 -1.10 23.13 -10.15
CA ILE A 42 -1.77 23.09 -11.44
C ILE A 42 -2.95 24.06 -11.36
N THR A 43 -3.03 24.98 -12.34
CA THR A 43 -4.13 25.93 -12.45
C THR A 43 -4.95 25.59 -13.70
N GLY A 44 -6.25 25.39 -13.53
CA GLY A 44 -7.15 25.03 -14.63
C GLY A 44 -7.26 26.12 -15.70
N ALA A 45 -7.58 25.73 -16.91
CA ALA A 45 -7.69 26.62 -18.06
C ALA A 45 -8.76 27.72 -17.87
N ASP A 46 -9.79 27.46 -17.07
CA ASP A 46 -10.84 28.41 -16.68
C ASP A 46 -10.37 29.52 -15.73
N GLN A 47 -9.19 29.34 -15.12
CA GLN A 47 -8.60 30.27 -14.16
C GLN A 47 -7.40 31.02 -14.72
N THR A 48 -7.02 30.76 -15.97
CA THR A 48 -5.89 31.40 -16.65
C THR A 48 -6.36 32.40 -17.70
N ALA A 49 -5.60 33.47 -17.92
CA ALA A 49 -6.00 34.54 -18.86
C ALA A 49 -6.01 34.08 -20.34
N ASN A 50 -5.19 33.08 -20.68
CA ASN A 50 -5.03 32.57 -22.05
C ASN A 50 -5.84 31.27 -22.30
N GLY A 51 -6.58 30.78 -21.32
CA GLY A 51 -7.38 29.55 -21.46
C GLY A 51 -6.56 28.27 -21.58
N LEU A 52 -5.28 28.29 -21.16
CA LEU A 52 -4.42 27.10 -21.07
C LEU A 52 -4.28 26.63 -19.63
N VAL A 53 -4.07 25.33 -19.43
CA VAL A 53 -3.68 24.78 -18.13
C VAL A 53 -2.24 25.19 -17.84
N GLU A 54 -2.02 25.83 -16.69
CA GLU A 54 -0.68 26.19 -16.21
C GLU A 54 -0.20 25.15 -15.19
N VAL A 55 1.02 24.65 -15.39
CA VAL A 55 1.71 23.74 -14.46
C VAL A 55 2.94 24.47 -13.91
N GLU A 56 2.94 24.75 -12.62
CA GLU A 56 4.05 25.40 -11.90
C GLU A 56 4.95 24.36 -11.24
N LEU A 57 6.24 24.49 -11.44
CA LEU A 57 7.28 23.63 -10.85
C LEU A 57 7.83 24.26 -9.57
N GLU A 58 8.39 23.45 -8.66
CA GLU A 58 8.99 23.95 -7.40
C GLU A 58 10.15 24.92 -7.63
N ASN A 59 10.82 24.86 -8.76
CA ASN A 59 11.88 25.79 -9.16
C ASN A 59 11.37 27.13 -9.70
N GLY A 60 10.04 27.33 -9.73
CA GLY A 60 9.36 28.53 -10.22
C GLY A 60 9.12 28.58 -11.73
N ALA A 61 9.56 27.59 -12.49
CA ALA A 61 9.26 27.50 -13.91
C ALA A 61 7.76 27.15 -14.13
N LYS A 62 7.21 27.65 -15.25
CA LYS A 62 5.81 27.41 -15.63
C LYS A 62 5.75 26.80 -17.01
N LEU A 63 4.89 25.82 -17.15
CA LEU A 63 4.56 25.18 -18.41
C LEU A 63 3.08 25.41 -18.70
N GLU A 64 2.75 25.60 -19.95
CA GLU A 64 1.36 25.81 -20.40
C GLU A 64 0.98 24.73 -21.41
N SER A 65 -0.22 24.21 -21.30
CA SER A 65 -0.72 23.21 -22.23
C SER A 65 -2.25 23.29 -22.38
N LYS A 66 -2.78 22.71 -23.45
CA LYS A 66 -4.23 22.58 -23.65
C LYS A 66 -4.84 21.52 -22.73
N THR A 67 -4.07 20.48 -22.40
CA THR A 67 -4.52 19.36 -21.58
C THR A 67 -3.37 18.84 -20.71
N VAL A 68 -3.69 18.24 -19.58
CA VAL A 68 -2.75 17.59 -18.66
C VAL A 68 -3.25 16.20 -18.31
N ILE A 69 -2.38 15.21 -18.34
CA ILE A 69 -2.64 13.86 -17.84
C ILE A 69 -1.88 13.69 -16.52
N LEU A 70 -2.62 13.45 -15.43
CA LEU A 70 -2.05 13.21 -14.10
C LEU A 70 -1.85 11.70 -13.91
N SER A 71 -0.59 11.28 -13.85
CA SER A 71 -0.19 9.89 -13.60
C SER A 71 0.76 9.79 -12.40
N THR A 72 0.43 10.50 -11.34
CA THR A 72 1.29 10.74 -10.16
C THR A 72 1.33 9.54 -9.20
N GLY A 73 0.49 8.52 -9.42
CA GLY A 73 0.42 7.33 -8.58
C GLY A 73 -0.16 7.59 -7.19
N ALA A 74 0.13 6.69 -6.28
CA ALA A 74 -0.35 6.74 -4.91
C ALA A 74 0.68 6.15 -3.95
N ARG A 75 0.54 6.46 -2.68
CA ARG A 75 1.31 5.85 -1.58
C ARG A 75 0.38 5.11 -0.62
N TRP A 76 0.91 4.11 0.05
CA TRP A 76 0.19 3.40 1.10
C TRP A 76 -0.19 4.35 2.24
N ARG A 77 -1.41 4.18 2.73
CA ARG A 77 -1.82 4.81 3.98
C ARG A 77 -1.16 4.06 5.14
N GLU A 78 -0.57 4.80 6.06
CA GLU A 78 0.07 4.27 7.26
C GLU A 78 -0.89 4.32 8.44
N MET A 79 -0.69 3.44 9.42
CA MET A 79 -1.44 3.48 10.69
C MET A 79 -1.06 4.70 11.53
N ASN A 80 0.17 5.19 11.37
CA ASN A 80 0.78 6.26 12.15
C ASN A 80 0.83 5.96 13.65
N VAL A 81 1.22 4.75 14.00
CA VAL A 81 1.39 4.29 15.38
C VAL A 81 2.86 4.09 15.73
N PRO A 82 3.24 4.16 17.02
CA PRO A 82 4.58 3.80 17.48
C PRO A 82 5.02 2.44 16.95
N GLY A 83 6.29 2.32 16.56
CA GLY A 83 6.88 1.10 16.02
C GLY A 83 6.64 0.86 14.51
N GLU A 84 5.60 1.43 13.89
CA GLU A 84 5.31 1.21 12.46
C GLU A 84 6.50 1.61 11.57
N ALA A 85 7.01 2.82 11.72
CA ALA A 85 8.13 3.32 10.94
C ALA A 85 9.44 2.59 11.29
N GLU A 86 9.66 2.27 12.56
CA GLU A 86 10.84 1.56 13.05
C GLU A 86 10.97 0.16 12.44
N TYR A 87 9.85 -0.59 12.39
CA TYR A 87 9.83 -1.97 11.92
C TYR A 87 9.43 -2.10 10.45
N ARG A 88 9.36 -1.01 9.69
CA ARG A 88 9.17 -1.06 8.24
C ARG A 88 10.29 -1.89 7.61
N THR A 89 9.95 -2.84 6.74
CA THR A 89 10.85 -3.86 6.16
C THR A 89 11.44 -4.87 7.14
N ARG A 90 11.11 -4.75 8.43
CA ARG A 90 11.54 -5.68 9.49
C ARG A 90 10.35 -6.32 10.20
N GLY A 91 9.26 -6.53 9.47
CA GLY A 91 8.01 -7.11 9.94
C GLY A 91 6.77 -6.28 9.59
N VAL A 92 6.88 -4.98 9.40
CA VAL A 92 5.80 -4.16 8.83
C VAL A 92 5.95 -4.08 7.31
N ALA A 93 4.90 -4.47 6.58
CA ALA A 93 4.85 -4.54 5.13
C ALA A 93 3.54 -3.95 4.58
N TYR A 94 3.55 -3.57 3.31
CA TYR A 94 2.40 -2.97 2.61
C TYR A 94 2.01 -3.75 1.35
N CYS A 95 2.83 -4.70 0.92
CA CYS A 95 2.60 -5.52 -0.28
C CYS A 95 2.53 -6.99 0.12
N PRO A 96 1.33 -7.59 0.26
CA PRO A 96 1.18 -9.01 0.62
C PRO A 96 1.86 -9.95 -0.36
N HIS A 97 1.73 -9.69 -1.66
CA HIS A 97 2.35 -10.52 -2.69
C HIS A 97 3.88 -10.42 -2.75
N CYS A 98 4.43 -9.23 -2.40
CA CYS A 98 5.87 -9.01 -2.40
C CYS A 98 6.55 -9.65 -1.19
N ASP A 99 5.97 -9.46 -0.01
CA ASP A 99 6.61 -9.76 1.27
C ASP A 99 6.04 -11.03 1.94
N GLY A 100 4.84 -11.48 1.55
CA GLY A 100 4.17 -12.66 2.11
C GLY A 100 5.05 -13.91 2.19
N PRO A 101 5.81 -14.28 1.14
CA PRO A 101 6.71 -15.43 1.17
C PRO A 101 7.74 -15.41 2.30
N LEU A 102 8.15 -14.24 2.79
CA LEU A 102 9.11 -14.08 3.91
C LEU A 102 8.52 -14.51 5.27
N PHE A 103 7.19 -14.62 5.33
CA PHE A 103 6.46 -14.99 6.55
C PHE A 103 5.91 -16.43 6.51
N LYS A 104 6.42 -17.27 5.61
CA LYS A 104 6.00 -18.68 5.52
C LYS A 104 6.12 -19.37 6.87
N GLY A 105 5.01 -20.01 7.30
CA GLY A 105 4.94 -20.72 8.59
C GLY A 105 4.97 -19.84 9.84
N LYS A 106 4.80 -18.51 9.69
CA LYS A 106 4.73 -17.56 10.81
C LYS A 106 3.29 -17.07 10.99
N ARG A 107 3.01 -16.45 12.12
CA ARG A 107 1.74 -15.75 12.39
C ARG A 107 1.88 -14.29 11.93
N VAL A 108 0.85 -13.77 11.25
CA VAL A 108 0.81 -12.39 10.77
C VAL A 108 -0.51 -11.71 11.06
N ALA A 109 -0.52 -10.38 11.07
CA ALA A 109 -1.75 -9.61 11.02
C ALA A 109 -1.92 -8.92 9.67
N VAL A 110 -3.18 -8.70 9.27
CA VAL A 110 -3.58 -7.79 8.21
C VAL A 110 -4.44 -6.71 8.83
N ILE A 111 -4.11 -5.45 8.59
CA ILE A 111 -4.85 -4.31 9.13
C ILE A 111 -5.74 -3.73 8.03
N GLY A 112 -7.05 -3.76 8.25
CA GLY A 112 -8.08 -3.25 7.36
C GLY A 112 -8.99 -4.31 6.77
N GLY A 113 -10.30 -4.10 6.86
CA GLY A 113 -11.37 -5.05 6.46
C GLY A 113 -12.10 -4.66 5.18
N GLY A 114 -11.48 -3.86 4.30
CA GLY A 114 -11.94 -3.64 2.93
C GLY A 114 -11.53 -4.78 2.00
N ASN A 115 -11.89 -4.70 0.69
CA ASN A 115 -11.54 -5.73 -0.30
C ASN A 115 -10.05 -6.06 -0.26
N SER A 116 -9.17 -5.07 -0.34
CA SER A 116 -7.72 -5.28 -0.34
C SER A 116 -7.21 -6.01 0.91
N GLY A 117 -7.74 -5.67 2.09
CA GLY A 117 -7.32 -6.34 3.34
C GLY A 117 -7.82 -7.79 3.43
N VAL A 118 -9.07 -8.02 3.03
CA VAL A 118 -9.63 -9.38 3.04
C VAL A 118 -8.97 -10.26 1.97
N GLU A 119 -8.71 -9.77 0.77
CA GLU A 119 -7.94 -10.46 -0.26
C GLU A 119 -6.53 -10.80 0.23
N ALA A 120 -5.83 -9.82 0.82
CA ALA A 120 -4.51 -10.02 1.42
C ALA A 120 -4.53 -11.13 2.49
N ALA A 121 -5.55 -11.14 3.35
CA ALA A 121 -5.68 -12.17 4.39
C ALA A 121 -5.93 -13.56 3.80
N ILE A 122 -6.73 -13.67 2.74
CA ILE A 122 -6.98 -14.93 2.03
C ILE A 122 -5.69 -15.45 1.40
N ASP A 123 -4.95 -14.60 0.67
CA ASP A 123 -3.72 -14.98 -0.01
C ASP A 123 -2.63 -15.39 0.99
N LEU A 124 -2.45 -14.62 2.05
CA LEU A 124 -1.50 -14.92 3.11
C LEU A 124 -1.84 -16.22 3.86
N ALA A 125 -3.12 -16.53 4.06
CA ALA A 125 -3.55 -17.78 4.70
C ALA A 125 -3.06 -19.04 3.96
N GLY A 126 -2.80 -18.93 2.65
CA GLY A 126 -2.18 -20.02 1.86
C GLY A 126 -0.67 -20.18 2.08
N ILE A 127 -0.01 -19.26 2.79
CA ILE A 127 1.45 -19.19 2.90
C ILE A 127 1.90 -19.29 4.35
N VAL A 128 1.20 -18.60 5.27
CA VAL A 128 1.57 -18.43 6.67
C VAL A 128 0.87 -19.44 7.59
N GLU A 129 1.32 -19.55 8.84
CA GLU A 129 0.69 -20.39 9.85
C GLU A 129 -0.70 -19.89 10.21
N HIS A 130 -0.84 -18.59 10.47
CA HIS A 130 -2.10 -17.98 10.89
C HIS A 130 -2.18 -16.51 10.48
N VAL A 131 -3.36 -16.07 10.07
CA VAL A 131 -3.65 -14.66 9.76
C VAL A 131 -4.67 -14.12 10.74
N THR A 132 -4.35 -12.99 11.39
CA THR A 132 -5.29 -12.20 12.18
C THR A 132 -5.65 -10.95 11.41
N LEU A 133 -6.87 -10.86 10.89
CA LEU A 133 -7.38 -9.63 10.27
C LEU A 133 -7.95 -8.72 11.35
N VAL A 134 -7.44 -7.48 11.42
CA VAL A 134 -7.84 -6.47 12.42
C VAL A 134 -8.57 -5.34 11.70
N GLU A 135 -9.82 -5.11 12.06
CA GLU A 135 -10.68 -4.08 11.48
C GLU A 135 -11.13 -3.09 12.56
N PHE A 136 -11.01 -1.80 12.21
CA PHE A 136 -11.41 -0.69 13.07
C PHE A 136 -12.92 -0.61 13.27
N ASP A 137 -13.71 -0.89 12.21
CA ASP A 137 -15.15 -0.81 12.24
C ASP A 137 -15.82 -2.07 12.85
N THR A 138 -17.13 -1.97 13.07
CA THR A 138 -17.97 -3.06 13.60
C THR A 138 -18.27 -4.15 12.57
N LYS A 139 -17.88 -3.95 11.31
CA LYS A 139 -18.12 -4.88 10.20
C LYS A 139 -17.06 -4.73 9.13
N LEU A 140 -16.80 -5.81 8.41
CA LEU A 140 -15.99 -5.77 7.20
C LEU A 140 -16.73 -5.02 6.09
N ARG A 141 -15.98 -4.26 5.30
CA ARG A 141 -16.48 -3.53 4.12
C ARG A 141 -16.21 -4.26 2.81
N ALA A 142 -15.51 -5.37 2.87
CA ALA A 142 -15.23 -6.22 1.72
C ALA A 142 -16.52 -6.83 1.16
N ASP A 143 -16.48 -7.22 -0.11
CA ASP A 143 -17.57 -7.93 -0.77
C ASP A 143 -17.90 -9.24 -0.07
N GLN A 144 -19.18 -9.60 -0.05
CA GLN A 144 -19.65 -10.78 0.70
C GLN A 144 -18.98 -12.08 0.27
N VAL A 145 -18.62 -12.19 -1.00
CA VAL A 145 -17.92 -13.38 -1.52
C VAL A 145 -16.54 -13.54 -0.90
N LEU A 146 -15.82 -12.44 -0.70
CA LEU A 146 -14.51 -12.41 -0.05
C LEU A 146 -14.63 -12.73 1.45
N GLN A 147 -15.63 -12.13 2.12
CA GLN A 147 -15.91 -12.43 3.53
C GLN A 147 -16.23 -13.91 3.74
N ASN A 148 -17.06 -14.49 2.88
CA ASN A 148 -17.41 -15.91 2.95
C ASN A 148 -16.17 -16.79 2.74
N LYS A 149 -15.29 -16.41 1.79
CA LYS A 149 -14.04 -17.14 1.56
C LYS A 149 -13.11 -17.05 2.78
N LEU A 150 -12.90 -15.86 3.33
CA LEU A 150 -12.07 -15.66 4.53
C LEU A 150 -12.57 -16.52 5.69
N ASN A 151 -13.86 -16.48 5.98
CA ASN A 151 -14.50 -17.22 7.07
C ASN A 151 -14.45 -18.75 6.88
N SER A 152 -14.24 -19.24 5.67
CA SER A 152 -14.08 -20.66 5.39
C SER A 152 -12.67 -21.20 5.66
N LEU A 153 -11.69 -20.33 5.90
CA LEU A 153 -10.30 -20.71 6.11
C LEU A 153 -10.05 -21.03 7.60
N PRO A 154 -9.48 -22.20 7.94
CA PRO A 154 -9.32 -22.63 9.34
C PRO A 154 -8.22 -21.88 10.10
N ASN A 155 -7.31 -21.21 9.38
CA ASN A 155 -6.16 -20.50 9.94
C ASN A 155 -6.31 -18.97 9.86
N THR A 156 -7.55 -18.49 9.94
CA THR A 156 -7.83 -17.04 9.98
C THR A 156 -8.66 -16.68 11.21
N THR A 157 -8.40 -15.50 11.76
CA THR A 157 -9.19 -14.88 12.83
C THR A 157 -9.51 -13.46 12.43
N VAL A 158 -10.74 -13.01 12.66
CA VAL A 158 -11.17 -11.63 12.41
C VAL A 158 -11.45 -10.94 13.75
N ILE A 159 -10.79 -9.82 14.01
CA ILE A 159 -11.01 -8.96 15.16
C ILE A 159 -11.58 -7.65 14.66
N MET A 160 -12.80 -7.34 15.06
CA MET A 160 -13.52 -6.11 14.73
C MET A 160 -13.52 -5.13 15.90
N ASN A 161 -13.90 -3.88 15.67
CA ASN A 161 -13.87 -2.80 16.68
C ASN A 161 -12.48 -2.58 17.28
N ALA A 162 -11.41 -2.89 16.56
CA ALA A 162 -10.05 -2.89 17.07
C ALA A 162 -9.24 -1.72 16.49
N LEU A 163 -8.82 -0.83 17.36
CA LEU A 163 -7.87 0.25 17.03
C LEU A 163 -6.45 -0.25 17.28
N SER A 164 -5.67 -0.44 16.21
CA SER A 164 -4.23 -0.70 16.32
C SER A 164 -3.54 0.51 16.97
N THR A 165 -2.79 0.28 18.04
CA THR A 165 -2.20 1.37 18.86
C THR A 165 -0.68 1.35 18.85
N GLU A 166 -0.04 0.19 18.67
CA GLU A 166 1.42 0.08 18.70
C GLU A 166 1.89 -1.18 17.98
N VAL A 167 2.99 -1.09 17.25
CA VAL A 167 3.73 -2.23 16.72
C VAL A 167 4.83 -2.59 17.70
N LEU A 168 4.78 -3.78 18.24
CA LEU A 168 5.77 -4.29 19.19
C LEU A 168 6.91 -5.02 18.46
N GLY A 169 8.11 -4.89 18.99
CA GLY A 169 9.28 -5.60 18.45
C GLY A 169 10.42 -5.70 19.45
N ASP A 170 11.45 -6.45 19.07
CA ASP A 170 12.62 -6.75 19.88
C ASP A 170 13.84 -5.88 19.54
N GLY A 171 13.63 -4.81 18.75
CA GLY A 171 14.69 -3.95 18.21
C GLY A 171 15.22 -4.42 16.85
N SER A 172 15.03 -5.70 16.49
CA SER A 172 15.44 -6.25 15.19
C SER A 172 14.25 -6.52 14.27
N GLN A 173 13.14 -7.00 14.80
CA GLN A 173 11.95 -7.38 14.04
C GLN A 173 10.66 -7.23 14.88
N VAL A 174 9.53 -7.27 14.20
CA VAL A 174 8.20 -7.30 14.82
C VAL A 174 8.01 -8.57 15.65
N THR A 175 7.44 -8.41 16.85
CA THR A 175 7.06 -9.51 17.75
C THR A 175 5.57 -9.50 18.08
N GLY A 176 4.86 -8.40 17.82
CA GLY A 176 3.43 -8.29 18.12
C GLY A 176 2.78 -7.01 17.64
N LEU A 177 1.47 -7.00 17.79
CA LEU A 177 0.60 -5.85 17.57
C LEU A 177 -0.21 -5.60 18.83
N LYS A 178 -0.17 -4.38 19.37
CA LYS A 178 -1.10 -3.93 20.40
C LYS A 178 -2.30 -3.27 19.73
N TYR A 179 -3.49 -3.61 20.19
CA TYR A 179 -4.72 -2.94 19.79
C TYR A 179 -5.62 -2.72 20.99
N LYS A 180 -6.52 -1.76 20.85
CA LYS A 180 -7.56 -1.41 21.81
C LYS A 180 -8.91 -1.85 21.27
N ASP A 181 -9.67 -2.64 22.03
CA ASP A 181 -11.07 -2.88 21.74
C ASP A 181 -11.85 -1.57 21.96
N ARG A 182 -12.49 -1.07 20.92
CA ARG A 182 -13.21 0.20 20.93
C ARG A 182 -14.55 0.13 21.65
N THR A 183 -15.00 -1.08 22.02
CA THR A 183 -16.24 -1.29 22.76
C THR A 183 -15.99 -1.31 24.27
N THR A 184 -14.92 -1.97 24.71
CA THR A 184 -14.60 -2.15 26.12
C THR A 184 -13.49 -1.23 26.62
N ASP A 185 -12.77 -0.57 25.70
CA ASP A 185 -11.56 0.22 25.97
C ASP A 185 -10.37 -0.63 26.49
N GLU A 186 -10.47 -1.94 26.46
CA GLU A 186 -9.40 -2.84 26.91
C GLU A 186 -8.27 -2.94 25.87
N GLU A 187 -7.04 -3.00 26.35
CA GLU A 187 -5.86 -3.23 25.50
C GLU A 187 -5.56 -4.72 25.40
N HIS A 188 -5.23 -5.14 24.19
CA HIS A 188 -4.87 -6.52 23.85
C HIS A 188 -3.58 -6.56 23.04
N VAL A 189 -2.90 -7.69 23.09
CA VAL A 189 -1.70 -7.97 22.30
C VAL A 189 -1.89 -9.23 21.49
N VAL A 190 -1.56 -9.17 20.22
CA VAL A 190 -1.45 -10.36 19.34
C VAL A 190 0.03 -10.59 19.07
N GLU A 191 0.54 -11.75 19.48
CA GLU A 191 1.90 -12.18 19.15
C GLU A 191 1.96 -12.66 17.70
N LEU A 192 2.89 -12.07 16.93
CA LEU A 192 3.05 -12.32 15.50
C LEU A 192 4.41 -11.83 15.00
N ALA A 193 4.80 -12.27 13.81
CA ALA A 193 6.08 -11.92 13.21
C ALA A 193 5.96 -10.88 12.07
N GLY A 194 4.75 -10.56 11.64
CA GLY A 194 4.55 -9.62 10.53
C GLY A 194 3.19 -8.94 10.53
N ILE A 195 3.15 -7.71 10.04
CA ILE A 195 1.94 -6.88 9.94
C ILE A 195 1.85 -6.33 8.52
N PHE A 196 0.75 -6.61 7.83
CA PHE A 196 0.43 -6.11 6.49
C PHE A 196 -0.62 -5.01 6.59
N VAL A 197 -0.24 -3.77 6.29
CA VAL A 197 -1.12 -2.61 6.40
C VAL A 197 -1.89 -2.41 5.11
N GLN A 198 -3.22 -2.60 5.14
CA GLN A 198 -4.13 -2.59 4.00
C GLN A 198 -5.33 -1.63 4.23
N ILE A 199 -5.04 -0.42 4.69
CA ILE A 199 -6.04 0.61 5.02
C ILE A 199 -6.22 1.66 3.92
N GLY A 200 -5.87 1.30 2.69
CA GLY A 200 -6.08 2.10 1.49
C GLY A 200 -4.82 2.84 1.02
N LEU A 201 -5.05 3.64 -0.02
CA LEU A 201 -4.02 4.43 -0.69
C LEU A 201 -4.32 5.93 -0.53
N LEU A 202 -3.26 6.73 -0.57
CA LEU A 202 -3.32 8.19 -0.67
C LEU A 202 -2.81 8.58 -2.05
N PRO A 203 -3.61 9.26 -2.88
CA PRO A 203 -3.13 9.75 -4.17
C PRO A 203 -2.01 10.77 -3.99
N ASN A 204 -1.09 10.80 -4.92
CA ASN A 204 -0.01 11.78 -4.95
C ASN A 204 -0.46 12.99 -5.78
N THR A 205 -1.36 13.79 -5.22
CA THR A 205 -1.94 15.01 -5.83
C THR A 205 -1.78 16.20 -4.92
#